data_1f7bb40e4d70870c2507ede4d9df00f4
#
_entry.id   1f7bb40e4d70870c2507ede4d9df00f4
#
_cell.length_a   1.000
_cell.length_b   1.000
_cell.length_c   1.000
_cell.angle_alpha   90.00
_cell.angle_beta   90.00
_cell.angle_gamma   90.00
#
_symmetry.space_group_name_H-M   'P 1'
#
loop_
_entity.id
_entity.type
_entity.pdbx_description
1 polymer ?
#
loop_
_entity_poly.entity_id
_entity_poly.type
_entity_poly.pdbx_seq_one_letter_code
_entity_poly.pdbx_strand_id
1 'polypeptide(L)'
;MVGISAAMVALERWVETDRERIHTSLHGLVDAIQHSDVDAVLALLHPQASGVRKDADHYLNRFEFQRVVIKPNLRIHLGRQADVAVAEFNVLLVVRSPSVSVPRRMTRFVCIWFREVNGVWLVERYQHSNAINGVTRRRGKRF
;
A
#
# COMPACT_ATOMS: atom_id res chain seq x y z
N MET A 1 30.09 0.60 30.21
CA MET A 1 29.26 -0.32 29.41
C MET A 1 28.02 0.37 28.83
N VAL A 2 28.22 1.43 28.05
CA VAL A 2 27.10 2.19 27.45
C VAL A 2 26.99 1.90 25.93
N GLY A 3 27.94 1.16 25.34
CA GLY A 3 28.01 0.98 23.88
C GLY A 3 27.04 -0.05 23.26
N ILE A 4 26.67 -1.10 24.01
CA ILE A 4 25.82 -2.20 23.48
C ILE A 4 24.34 -1.81 23.49
N SER A 5 23.90 -1.08 24.50
CA SER A 5 22.52 -0.59 24.57
C SER A 5 22.21 0.46 23.48
N ALA A 6 23.17 1.33 23.16
CA ALA A 6 22.99 2.34 22.14
C ALA A 6 22.91 1.73 20.72
N ALA A 7 23.67 0.66 20.45
CA ALA A 7 23.63 -0.05 19.18
C ALA A 7 22.31 -0.82 18.98
N MET A 8 21.79 -1.47 20.05
CA MET A 8 20.49 -2.14 20.01
C MET A 8 19.33 -1.18 19.81
N VAL A 9 19.32 -0.06 20.54
CA VAL A 9 18.30 0.99 20.39
C VAL A 9 18.36 1.62 19.01
N ALA A 10 19.54 1.82 18.44
CA ALA A 10 19.70 2.31 17.08
C ALA A 10 19.18 1.31 16.03
N LEU A 11 19.40 0.01 16.25
CA LEU A 11 18.90 -1.04 15.36
C LEU A 11 17.38 -1.15 15.42
N GLU A 12 16.79 -1.11 16.61
CA GLU A 12 15.34 -1.10 16.78
C GLU A 12 14.68 0.13 16.16
N ARG A 13 15.26 1.31 16.35
CA ARG A 13 14.80 2.54 15.69
C ARG A 13 14.93 2.50 14.19
N TRP A 14 15.94 1.83 13.67
CA TRP A 14 16.13 1.70 12.22
C TRP A 14 15.06 0.81 11.58
N VAL A 15 14.72 -0.32 12.21
CA VAL A 15 13.65 -1.22 11.75
C VAL A 15 12.27 -0.53 11.85
N GLU A 16 12.00 0.19 12.94
CA GLU A 16 10.79 0.99 13.10
C GLU A 16 10.68 2.07 12.03
N THR A 17 11.79 2.72 11.71
CA THR A 17 11.83 3.78 10.68
C THR A 17 11.41 3.28 9.30
N ASP A 18 11.81 2.08 8.89
CA ASP A 18 11.39 1.50 7.62
C ASP A 18 9.88 1.21 7.60
N ARG A 19 9.35 0.61 8.65
CA ARG A 19 7.91 0.40 8.80
C ARG A 19 7.13 1.71 8.81
N GLU A 20 7.61 2.71 9.51
CA GLU A 20 7.00 4.05 9.54
C GLU A 20 7.02 4.71 8.16
N ARG A 21 8.09 4.58 7.41
CA ARG A 21 8.20 5.11 6.05
C ARG A 21 7.24 4.40 5.09
N ILE A 22 7.07 3.09 5.22
CA ILE A 22 6.09 2.34 4.44
C ILE A 22 4.66 2.77 4.81
N HIS A 23 4.37 2.93 6.09
CA HIS A 23 3.09 3.50 6.54
C HIS A 23 2.85 4.88 5.95
N THR A 24 3.84 5.76 5.97
CA THR A 24 3.75 7.11 5.41
C THR A 24 3.46 7.05 3.91
N SER A 25 4.17 6.22 3.16
CA SER A 25 3.92 6.01 1.72
C SER A 25 2.51 5.49 1.46
N LEU A 26 2.05 4.53 2.25
CA LEU A 26 0.73 3.94 2.11
C LEU A 26 -0.39 4.93 2.42
N HIS A 27 -0.27 5.70 3.50
CA HIS A 27 -1.23 6.74 3.84
C HIS A 27 -1.22 7.89 2.85
N GLY A 28 -0.05 8.27 2.35
CA GLY A 28 0.07 9.26 1.27
C GLY A 28 -0.61 8.81 -0.02
N LEU A 29 -0.48 7.53 -0.36
CA LEU A 29 -1.15 6.93 -1.52
C LEU A 29 -2.68 6.96 -1.37
N VAL A 30 -3.19 6.55 -0.22
CA VAL A 30 -4.63 6.56 0.09
C VAL A 30 -5.19 7.98 0.03
N ASP A 31 -4.51 8.93 0.61
CA ASP A 31 -4.90 10.34 0.61
C ASP A 31 -4.94 10.92 -0.80
N ALA A 32 -3.90 10.65 -1.59
CA ALA A 32 -3.84 11.07 -2.99
C ALA A 32 -4.97 10.46 -3.85
N ILE A 33 -5.31 9.20 -3.62
CA ILE A 33 -6.44 8.53 -4.32
C ILE A 33 -7.77 9.20 -3.94
N GLN A 34 -8.02 9.48 -2.66
CA GLN A 34 -9.24 10.15 -2.21
C GLN A 34 -9.42 11.55 -2.81
N HIS A 35 -8.32 12.27 -3.02
CA HIS A 35 -8.35 13.61 -3.60
C HIS A 35 -8.26 13.61 -5.13
N SER A 36 -8.23 12.44 -5.76
CA SER A 36 -8.05 12.29 -7.22
C SER A 36 -6.80 13.02 -7.74
N ASP A 37 -5.77 13.09 -6.90
CA ASP A 37 -4.48 13.71 -7.25
C ASP A 37 -3.59 12.69 -7.98
N VAL A 38 -3.77 12.62 -9.29
CA VAL A 38 -3.05 11.67 -10.15
C VAL A 38 -1.54 11.82 -10.05
N ASP A 39 -1.06 13.05 -10.05
CA ASP A 39 0.40 13.32 -9.98
C ASP A 39 0.99 12.85 -8.65
N ALA A 40 0.29 13.08 -7.55
CA ALA A 40 0.71 12.60 -6.23
C ALA A 40 0.70 11.07 -6.15
N VAL A 41 -0.29 10.40 -6.74
CA VAL A 41 -0.31 8.94 -6.85
C VAL A 41 0.87 8.44 -7.66
N LEU A 42 1.10 8.98 -8.85
CA LEU A 42 2.20 8.57 -9.72
C LEU A 42 3.57 8.77 -9.07
N ALA A 43 3.73 9.80 -8.23
CA ALA A 43 4.96 10.04 -7.49
C ALA A 43 5.27 8.95 -6.45
N LEU A 44 4.27 8.22 -5.99
CA LEU A 44 4.42 7.10 -5.04
C LEU A 44 4.54 5.73 -5.73
N LEU A 45 4.45 5.69 -7.05
CA LEU A 45 4.64 4.48 -7.84
C LEU A 45 6.07 4.41 -8.39
N HIS A 46 6.62 3.19 -8.45
CA HIS A 46 7.94 2.99 -9.01
C HIS A 46 7.99 3.44 -10.48
N PRO A 47 9.01 4.19 -10.91
CA PRO A 47 9.07 4.74 -12.28
C PRO A 47 9.02 3.70 -13.39
N GLN A 48 9.50 2.48 -13.12
CA GLN A 48 9.53 1.38 -14.08
C GLN A 48 8.32 0.43 -13.96
N ALA A 49 7.43 0.65 -13.00
CA ALA A 49 6.24 -0.15 -12.80
C ALA A 49 5.12 0.27 -13.78
N SER A 50 5.32 -0.01 -15.05
CA SER A 50 4.42 0.42 -16.14
C SER A 50 2.98 -0.08 -15.96
N GLY A 51 2.79 -1.30 -15.47
CA GLY A 51 1.46 -1.88 -15.22
C GLY A 51 0.67 -1.12 -14.18
N VAL A 52 1.25 -0.89 -12.99
CA VAL A 52 0.56 -0.18 -11.91
C VAL A 52 0.36 1.30 -12.25
N ARG A 53 1.29 1.92 -12.97
CA ARG A 53 1.15 3.31 -13.42
C ARG A 53 0.01 3.46 -14.42
N LYS A 54 -0.11 2.54 -15.35
CA LYS A 54 -1.20 2.49 -16.33
C LYS A 54 -2.56 2.28 -15.68
N ASP A 55 -2.64 1.39 -14.71
CA ASP A 55 -3.86 1.14 -13.94
C ASP A 55 -4.27 2.37 -13.15
N ALA A 56 -3.33 3.04 -12.48
CA ALA A 56 -3.59 4.26 -11.75
C ALA A 56 -4.17 5.36 -12.65
N ASP A 57 -3.56 5.59 -13.79
CA ASP A 57 -4.05 6.56 -14.77
C ASP A 57 -5.46 6.21 -15.26
N HIS A 58 -5.70 4.95 -15.58
CA HIS A 58 -7.00 4.48 -16.05
C HIS A 58 -8.10 4.64 -14.98
N TYR A 59 -7.86 4.15 -13.77
CA TYR A 59 -8.89 4.14 -12.71
C TYR A 59 -9.14 5.51 -12.11
N LEU A 60 -8.11 6.31 -11.89
CA LEU A 60 -8.26 7.63 -11.29
C LEU A 60 -8.92 8.65 -12.21
N ASN A 61 -8.76 8.49 -13.53
CA ASN A 61 -9.44 9.34 -14.50
C ASN A 61 -10.88 8.91 -14.78
N ARG A 62 -11.24 7.68 -14.43
CA ARG A 62 -12.57 7.11 -14.73
C ARG A 62 -13.50 7.04 -13.52
N PHE A 63 -12.95 6.88 -12.33
CA PHE A 63 -13.73 6.71 -11.09
C PHE A 63 -13.37 7.78 -10.07
N GLU A 64 -14.37 8.19 -9.31
CA GLU A 64 -14.19 9.04 -8.14
C GLU A 64 -14.15 8.18 -6.89
N PHE A 65 -13.01 8.16 -6.20
CA PHE A 65 -12.84 7.47 -4.93
C PHE A 65 -13.22 8.42 -3.80
N GLN A 66 -14.47 8.37 -3.36
CA GLN A 66 -14.99 9.27 -2.35
C GLN A 66 -14.45 8.95 -0.96
N ARG A 67 -14.16 7.67 -0.69
CA ARG A 67 -13.63 7.21 0.57
C ARG A 67 -12.74 6.00 0.36
N VAL A 68 -11.55 6.05 0.97
CA VAL A 68 -10.59 4.95 1.00
C VAL A 68 -10.11 4.79 2.43
N VAL A 69 -10.44 3.67 3.08
CA VAL A 69 -10.10 3.43 4.49
C VAL A 69 -9.37 2.10 4.61
N ILE A 70 -8.13 2.16 5.08
CA ILE A 70 -7.36 0.97 5.43
C ILE A 70 -7.90 0.39 6.73
N LYS A 71 -8.27 -0.89 6.70
CA LYS A 71 -8.80 -1.59 7.86
C LYS A 71 -7.68 -1.97 8.85
N PRO A 72 -8.03 -2.24 10.13
CA PRO A 72 -7.03 -2.53 11.18
C PRO A 72 -6.19 -3.81 10.96
N ASN A 73 -6.53 -4.66 10.00
CA ASN A 73 -5.78 -5.88 9.70
C ASN A 73 -4.52 -5.64 8.86
N LEU A 74 -4.05 -4.42 8.76
CA LEU A 74 -2.82 -4.07 8.05
C LEU A 74 -1.61 -4.82 8.65
N ARG A 75 -0.87 -5.51 7.78
CA ARG A 75 0.39 -6.18 8.09
C ARG A 75 1.45 -5.76 7.09
N ILE A 76 2.61 -5.38 7.60
CA ILE A 76 3.77 -5.03 6.81
C ILE A 76 4.85 -6.09 7.03
N HIS A 77 5.29 -6.72 5.95
CA HIS A 77 6.36 -7.71 5.95
C HIS A 77 7.58 -7.13 5.24
N LEU A 78 8.69 -7.03 5.96
CA LEU A 78 9.97 -6.66 5.36
C LEU A 78 10.53 -7.89 4.64
N GLY A 79 10.97 -7.71 3.39
CA GLY A 79 11.53 -8.77 2.58
C GLY A 79 12.94 -9.20 3.03
N ARG A 80 13.42 -10.30 2.45
CA ARG A 80 14.81 -10.76 2.68
C ARG A 80 15.84 -9.76 2.19
N GLN A 81 15.54 -9.08 1.10
CA GLN A 81 16.32 -7.94 0.61
C GLN A 81 15.88 -6.68 1.34
N ALA A 82 16.83 -5.84 1.71
CA ALA A 82 16.57 -4.64 2.51
C ALA A 82 15.69 -3.59 1.81
N ASP A 83 15.55 -3.67 0.49
CA ASP A 83 14.83 -2.72 -0.35
C ASP A 83 13.44 -3.20 -0.79
N VAL A 84 12.94 -4.31 -0.23
CA VAL A 84 11.65 -4.91 -0.60
C VAL A 84 10.76 -5.09 0.63
N ALA A 85 9.51 -4.72 0.51
CA ALA A 85 8.49 -4.94 1.54
C ALA A 85 7.13 -5.25 0.91
N VAL A 86 6.27 -5.90 1.69
CA VAL A 86 4.88 -6.22 1.29
C VAL A 86 3.92 -5.73 2.36
N ALA A 87 2.89 -5.00 1.96
CA ALA A 87 1.78 -4.62 2.83
C ALA A 87 0.52 -5.39 2.42
N GLU A 88 -0.17 -5.96 3.40
CA GLU A 88 -1.43 -6.69 3.23
C GLU A 88 -2.50 -6.07 4.13
N PHE A 89 -3.66 -5.79 3.58
CA PHE A 89 -4.76 -5.19 4.34
C PHE A 89 -6.09 -5.32 3.60
N ASN A 90 -7.18 -5.20 4.35
CA ASN A 90 -8.48 -4.90 3.78
C ASN A 90 -8.64 -3.39 3.63
N VAL A 91 -9.26 -2.96 2.55
CA VAL A 91 -9.58 -1.56 2.30
C VAL A 91 -11.07 -1.41 2.03
N LEU A 92 -11.70 -0.44 2.68
CA LEU A 92 -13.05 -0.01 2.35
C LEU A 92 -12.97 1.07 1.30
N LEU A 93 -13.68 0.86 0.20
CA LEU A 93 -13.79 1.79 -0.91
C LEU A 93 -15.23 2.26 -1.08
N VAL A 94 -15.42 3.56 -1.24
CA VAL A 94 -16.66 4.15 -1.73
C VAL A 94 -16.33 4.82 -3.04
N VAL A 95 -16.85 4.28 -4.13
CA VAL A 95 -16.48 4.64 -5.51
C VAL A 95 -17.72 5.07 -6.28
N ARG A 96 -17.60 6.18 -6.98
CA ARG A 96 -18.60 6.69 -7.91
C ARG A 96 -18.11 6.55 -9.34
N SER A 97 -18.93 5.91 -10.17
CA SER A 97 -18.71 5.86 -11.61
C SER A 97 -19.51 6.96 -12.31
N PRO A 98 -19.00 7.55 -13.42
CA PRO A 98 -19.72 8.56 -14.18
C PRO A 98 -21.05 8.05 -14.76
N SER A 99 -21.17 6.74 -14.96
CA SER A 99 -22.36 6.10 -15.54
C SER A 99 -23.42 5.68 -14.52
N VAL A 100 -23.12 5.77 -13.22
CA VAL A 100 -24.02 5.33 -12.14
C VAL A 100 -24.15 6.44 -11.11
N SER A 101 -25.39 6.86 -10.84
CA SER A 101 -25.67 7.98 -9.94
C SER A 101 -25.44 7.67 -8.46
N VAL A 102 -25.39 6.38 -8.07
CA VAL A 102 -25.25 5.96 -6.68
C VAL A 102 -23.84 5.45 -6.43
N PRO A 103 -23.11 5.98 -5.41
CA PRO A 103 -21.82 5.47 -5.03
C PRO A 103 -21.88 3.99 -4.63
N ARG A 104 -20.87 3.25 -5.01
CA ARG A 104 -20.73 1.83 -4.68
C ARG A 104 -19.75 1.65 -3.52
N ARG A 105 -20.20 0.97 -2.49
CA ARG A 105 -19.40 0.61 -1.34
C ARG A 105 -18.88 -0.84 -1.50
N MET A 106 -17.59 -1.04 -1.35
CA MET A 106 -16.99 -2.37 -1.40
C MET A 106 -15.79 -2.48 -0.46
N THR A 107 -15.54 -3.69 0.01
CA THR A 107 -14.32 -4.01 0.77
C THR A 107 -13.49 -4.98 -0.05
N ARG A 108 -12.20 -4.67 -0.20
CA ARG A 108 -11.25 -5.48 -0.96
C ARG A 108 -10.06 -5.84 -0.10
N PHE A 109 -9.50 -7.03 -0.32
CA PHE A 109 -8.20 -7.39 0.22
C PHE A 109 -7.12 -6.99 -0.77
N VAL A 110 -6.10 -6.29 -0.29
CA VAL A 110 -5.03 -5.72 -1.12
C VAL A 110 -3.67 -6.16 -0.61
N CYS A 111 -2.82 -6.58 -1.54
CA CYS A 111 -1.39 -6.76 -1.32
C CYS A 111 -0.63 -5.75 -2.16
N ILE A 112 0.28 -5.01 -1.54
CA ILE A 112 1.13 -4.03 -2.22
C ILE A 112 2.59 -4.40 -2.00
N TRP A 113 3.35 -4.53 -3.09
CA TRP A 113 4.80 -4.72 -3.06
C TRP A 113 5.48 -3.38 -3.23
N PHE A 114 6.31 -3.04 -2.25
CA PHE A 114 7.10 -1.83 -2.22
C PHE A 114 8.55 -2.11 -2.54
N ARG A 115 9.20 -1.17 -3.19
CA ARG A 115 10.65 -1.12 -3.37
C ARG A 115 11.17 0.22 -2.88
N GLU A 116 12.23 0.19 -2.09
CA GLU A 116 12.92 1.40 -1.64
C GLU A 116 13.83 1.92 -2.75
N VAL A 117 13.70 3.19 -3.06
CA VAL A 117 14.56 3.93 -3.99
C VAL A 117 14.96 5.24 -3.32
N ASN A 118 16.26 5.42 -3.03
CA ASN A 118 16.79 6.63 -2.38
C ASN A 118 16.04 7.01 -1.09
N GLY A 119 15.74 6.03 -0.25
CA GLY A 119 15.07 6.24 1.03
C GLY A 119 13.55 6.38 0.95
N VAL A 120 12.95 6.29 -0.24
CA VAL A 120 11.51 6.37 -0.46
C VAL A 120 10.97 5.01 -0.86
N TRP A 121 9.91 4.57 -0.19
CA TRP A 121 9.22 3.33 -0.51
C TRP A 121 8.16 3.59 -1.59
N LEU A 122 8.37 2.99 -2.76
CA LEU A 122 7.52 3.16 -3.94
C LEU A 122 6.78 1.87 -4.25
N VAL A 123 5.55 1.98 -4.72
CA VAL A 123 4.75 0.83 -5.14
C VAL A 123 5.30 0.27 -6.44
N GLU A 124 5.69 -1.00 -6.43
CA GLU A 124 6.18 -1.73 -7.60
C GLU A 124 5.08 -2.57 -8.24
N ARG A 125 4.22 -3.14 -7.41
CA ARG A 125 3.15 -4.05 -7.85
C ARG A 125 2.02 -4.08 -6.81
N TYR A 126 0.81 -4.38 -7.24
CA TYR A 126 -0.30 -4.64 -6.34
C TYR A 126 -1.18 -5.79 -6.85
N GLN A 127 -1.91 -6.39 -5.93
CA GLN A 127 -2.99 -7.34 -6.22
C GLN A 127 -4.17 -7.03 -5.32
N HIS A 128 -5.38 -7.28 -5.80
CA HIS A 128 -6.58 -7.18 -5.00
C HIS A 128 -7.51 -8.36 -5.24
N SER A 129 -8.29 -8.69 -4.23
CA SER A 129 -9.28 -9.76 -4.27
C SER A 129 -10.45 -9.43 -3.36
N ASN A 130 -11.45 -10.30 -3.32
CA ASN A 130 -12.54 -10.15 -2.37
C ASN A 130 -11.98 -10.14 -0.95
N ALA A 131 -12.60 -9.33 -0.08
CA ALA A 131 -12.21 -9.24 1.32
C ALA A 131 -12.19 -10.62 1.98
N ILE A 132 -11.13 -10.89 2.74
CA ILE A 132 -10.95 -12.14 3.44
C ILE A 132 -11.39 -11.96 4.88
N ASN A 133 -12.33 -12.78 5.31
CA ASN A 133 -12.62 -12.96 6.72
C ASN A 133 -11.47 -13.79 7.33
N GLY A 134 -10.50 -13.12 7.86
CA GLY A 134 -9.46 -13.47 8.82
C GLY A 134 -8.70 -14.79 8.73
N VAL A 135 -9.19 -15.91 8.21
CA VAL A 135 -8.55 -17.21 8.46
C VAL A 135 -8.37 -18.12 7.25
N THR A 136 -9.08 -17.94 6.17
CA THR A 136 -9.23 -19.01 5.18
C THR A 136 -8.21 -19.07 4.05
N ARG A 137 -7.26 -18.17 3.95
CA ARG A 137 -6.34 -18.09 2.79
C ARG A 137 -4.88 -18.49 3.05
N ARG A 138 -4.59 -19.12 4.19
CA ARG A 138 -3.25 -19.71 4.39
C ARG A 138 -3.05 -21.07 3.67
N ARG A 139 -4.09 -21.58 3.00
CA ARG A 139 -4.03 -22.87 2.30
C ARG A 139 -4.02 -22.69 0.80
N GLY A 140 -2.95 -22.28 0.24
CA GLY A 140 -2.81 -22.48 -1.18
C GLY A 140 -2.11 -21.43 -1.97
N LYS A 141 -0.88 -21.15 -1.65
CA LYS A 141 0.15 -20.84 -2.64
C LYS A 141 1.50 -20.88 -1.95
N ARG A 142 2.05 -22.07 -1.87
CA ARG A 142 3.49 -22.23 -1.74
C ARG A 142 4.08 -21.92 -3.12
N PHE A 143 4.81 -20.87 -3.17
CA PHE A 143 5.75 -20.63 -4.24
C PHE A 143 7.15 -20.64 -3.66
#